data_48206fc2302371b065f7cd1eab90352b
#
_entry.id   48206fc2302371b065f7cd1eab90352b
#
_cell.length_a   1.000
_cell.length_b   1.000
_cell.length_c   1.000
_cell.angle_alpha   90.00
_cell.angle_beta   90.00
_cell.angle_gamma   90.00
#
_symmetry.space_group_name_H-M   'P 1'
#
loop_
_entity.id
_entity.type
_entity.pdbx_description
1 polymer ?
#
loop_
_entity_poly.entity_id
_entity_poly.type
_entity_poly.pdbx_seq_one_letter_code
_entity_poly.pdbx_strand_id
1 'polypeptide(L)'
;HKRSKMGMGYLAQEPSIFRSLTVEENILCILQNLKMKSKERKQKLEELLSELHLEKLAKKKAVTLSGGERRRLEITRALATNPTFLLLDEPFANVDPISVQEVKELIRLLSSKGISILITDHNAREIFSIVHRSYIVREGKVLLSGTPKDLMESETARKHYLGENFCL
;
A
#
# COMPACT_ATOMS: atom_id res chain seq x y z
N HIS A 1 3.78 17.46 3.08
CA HIS A 1 2.66 18.40 3.26
C HIS A 1 2.11 18.95 1.94
N LYS A 2 2.95 19.56 1.04
CA LYS A 2 2.48 20.06 -0.27
C LYS A 2 1.95 18.91 -1.16
N ARG A 3 2.68 17.80 -1.26
CA ARG A 3 2.30 16.62 -2.06
C ARG A 3 0.99 15.99 -1.60
N SER A 4 0.76 15.88 -0.29
CA SER A 4 -0.50 15.37 0.26
C SER A 4 -1.70 16.25 -0.14
N LYS A 5 -1.53 17.58 -0.16
CA LYS A 5 -2.58 18.50 -0.65
C LYS A 5 -2.86 18.38 -2.16
N MET A 6 -1.92 17.81 -2.93
CA MET A 6 -2.06 17.53 -4.35
C MET A 6 -2.67 16.14 -4.62
N GLY A 7 -3.16 15.44 -3.58
CA GLY A 7 -3.79 14.13 -3.72
C GLY A 7 -2.81 12.96 -3.71
N MET A 8 -1.59 13.14 -3.17
CA MET A 8 -0.63 12.04 -3.04
C MET A 8 -0.69 11.44 -1.63
N GLY A 9 -1.04 10.15 -1.54
CA GLY A 9 -0.87 9.33 -0.34
C GLY A 9 0.49 8.63 -0.33
N TYR A 10 1.01 8.36 0.85
CA TYR A 10 2.29 7.65 1.02
C TYR A 10 2.21 6.63 2.14
N LEU A 11 2.62 5.41 1.83
CA LEU A 11 2.85 4.34 2.78
C LEU A 11 4.35 4.11 2.91
N ALA A 12 4.92 4.42 4.05
CA ALA A 12 6.34 4.22 4.31
C ALA A 12 6.68 2.74 4.55
N GLN A 13 7.93 2.38 4.33
CA GLN A 13 8.47 1.06 4.67
C GLN A 13 8.37 0.80 6.17
N GLU A 14 8.75 1.78 7.00
CA GLU A 14 8.64 1.68 8.45
C GLU A 14 7.20 1.91 8.94
N PRO A 15 6.73 1.13 9.94
CA PRO A 15 5.40 1.28 10.49
C PRO A 15 5.15 2.68 11.05
N SER A 16 4.12 3.35 10.54
CA SER A 16 3.76 4.73 10.92
C SER A 16 2.55 4.85 11.84
N ILE A 17 2.03 3.72 12.36
CA ILE A 17 0.85 3.69 13.23
C ILE A 17 1.14 4.16 14.64
N PHE A 18 0.14 4.74 15.30
CA PHE A 18 0.17 5.03 16.73
C PHE A 18 -0.19 3.77 17.52
N ARG A 19 0.82 3.07 18.01
CA ARG A 19 0.69 1.72 18.61
C ARG A 19 -0.21 1.68 19.85
N SER A 20 -0.26 2.75 20.63
CA SER A 20 -1.09 2.88 21.85
C SER A 20 -2.55 3.21 21.57
N LEU A 21 -2.87 3.70 20.37
CA LEU A 21 -4.23 4.03 19.97
C LEU A 21 -4.94 2.80 19.38
N THR A 22 -6.26 2.83 19.38
CA THR A 22 -7.08 1.85 18.69
C THR A 22 -7.00 2.04 17.16
N VAL A 23 -7.51 1.06 16.39
CA VAL A 23 -7.61 1.15 14.94
C VAL A 23 -8.40 2.39 14.52
N GLU A 24 -9.60 2.59 15.09
CA GLU A 24 -10.43 3.75 14.77
C GLU A 24 -9.78 5.07 15.15
N GLU A 25 -9.12 5.15 16.32
CA GLU A 25 -8.40 6.35 16.75
C GLU A 25 -7.25 6.70 15.80
N ASN A 26 -6.53 5.70 15.29
CA ASN A 26 -5.48 5.89 14.29
C ASN A 26 -6.01 6.55 13.01
N ILE A 27 -7.20 6.16 12.55
CA ILE A 27 -7.86 6.75 11.37
C ILE A 27 -8.40 8.14 11.71
N LEU A 28 -9.05 8.28 12.88
CA LEU A 28 -9.60 9.55 13.33
C LEU A 28 -8.54 10.64 13.46
N CYS A 29 -7.32 10.31 13.91
CA CYS A 29 -6.20 11.27 13.96
C CYS A 29 -5.93 11.94 12.61
N ILE A 30 -6.09 11.21 11.50
CA ILE A 30 -5.93 11.79 10.16
C ILE A 30 -7.17 12.62 9.79
N LEU A 31 -8.36 12.05 9.97
CA LEU A 31 -9.62 12.71 9.63
C LEU A 31 -9.86 14.02 10.40
N GLN A 32 -9.36 14.14 11.62
CA GLN A 32 -9.46 15.37 12.42
C GLN A 32 -8.68 16.54 11.83
N ASN A 33 -7.62 16.28 11.07
CA ASN A 33 -6.85 17.31 10.38
C ASN A 33 -7.48 17.78 9.05
N LEU A 34 -8.56 17.10 8.62
CA LEU A 34 -9.33 17.49 7.43
C LEU A 34 -10.47 18.44 7.84
N LYS A 35 -10.82 19.36 6.94
CA LYS A 35 -11.95 20.30 7.15
C LYS A 35 -13.28 19.56 6.93
N MET A 36 -13.70 18.74 7.90
CA MET A 36 -14.90 17.93 7.87
C MET A 36 -15.75 18.16 9.11
N LYS A 37 -17.08 18.18 8.95
CA LYS A 37 -18.04 18.20 10.08
C LYS A 37 -18.00 16.86 10.83
N SER A 38 -18.38 16.87 12.11
CA SER A 38 -18.34 15.67 12.95
C SER A 38 -19.12 14.49 12.36
N LYS A 39 -20.29 14.74 11.78
CA LYS A 39 -21.12 13.71 11.13
C LYS A 39 -20.44 13.09 9.91
N GLU A 40 -19.86 13.92 9.05
CA GLU A 40 -19.11 13.48 7.85
C GLU A 40 -17.88 12.65 8.23
N ARG A 41 -17.18 13.07 9.29
CA ARG A 41 -16.03 12.36 9.83
C ARG A 41 -16.39 10.96 10.32
N LYS A 42 -17.51 10.83 11.05
CA LYS A 42 -17.99 9.53 11.51
C LYS A 42 -18.35 8.62 10.35
N GLN A 43 -19.10 9.12 9.38
CA GLN A 43 -19.46 8.38 8.18
C GLN A 43 -18.20 7.92 7.42
N LYS A 44 -17.24 8.83 7.21
CA LYS A 44 -15.98 8.48 6.53
C LYS A 44 -15.16 7.44 7.27
N LEU A 45 -15.16 7.48 8.61
CA LEU A 45 -14.52 6.44 9.43
C LEU A 45 -15.17 5.07 9.18
N GLU A 46 -16.51 5.00 9.22
CA GLU A 46 -17.27 3.77 9.00
C GLU A 46 -17.03 3.20 7.59
N GLU A 47 -17.04 4.07 6.56
CA GLU A 47 -16.69 3.70 5.18
C GLU A 47 -15.29 3.09 5.08
N LEU A 48 -14.27 3.75 5.65
CA LEU A 48 -12.88 3.29 5.61
C LEU A 48 -12.68 1.97 6.36
N LEU A 49 -13.32 1.81 7.51
CA LEU A 49 -13.26 0.55 8.26
C LEU A 49 -13.87 -0.59 7.48
N SER A 50 -15.03 -0.37 6.85
CA SER A 50 -15.74 -1.39 6.07
C SER A 50 -14.97 -1.75 4.79
N GLU A 51 -14.50 -0.76 4.06
CA GLU A 51 -13.78 -0.94 2.80
C GLU A 51 -12.53 -1.83 2.94
N LEU A 52 -11.87 -1.76 4.10
CA LEU A 52 -10.62 -2.49 4.36
C LEU A 52 -10.75 -3.61 5.40
N HIS A 53 -12.00 -4.02 5.69
CA HIS A 53 -12.32 -5.12 6.60
C HIS A 53 -11.69 -4.97 7.99
N LEU A 54 -11.76 -3.75 8.55
CA LEU A 54 -11.22 -3.40 9.87
C LEU A 54 -12.32 -3.21 10.93
N GLU A 55 -13.61 -3.38 10.61
CA GLU A 55 -14.74 -3.12 11.52
C GLU A 55 -14.60 -3.89 12.83
N LYS A 56 -14.30 -5.20 12.73
CA LYS A 56 -14.14 -6.09 13.92
C LYS A 56 -12.92 -5.73 14.76
N LEU A 57 -11.99 -4.97 14.21
CA LEU A 57 -10.74 -4.55 14.84
C LEU A 57 -10.80 -3.11 15.35
N ALA A 58 -11.86 -2.35 15.04
CA ALA A 58 -11.95 -0.92 15.28
C ALA A 58 -11.54 -0.50 16.70
N LYS A 59 -11.96 -1.25 17.71
CA LYS A 59 -11.68 -1.02 19.14
C LYS A 59 -10.40 -1.66 19.67
N LYS A 60 -9.71 -2.50 18.85
CA LYS A 60 -8.44 -3.11 19.27
C LYS A 60 -7.31 -2.07 19.22
N LYS A 61 -6.39 -2.15 20.17
CA LYS A 61 -5.16 -1.35 20.14
C LYS A 61 -4.26 -1.81 19.00
N ALA A 62 -3.67 -0.86 18.27
CA ALA A 62 -2.85 -1.15 17.09
C ALA A 62 -1.60 -2.00 17.43
N VAL A 63 -1.12 -1.99 18.67
CA VAL A 63 -0.02 -2.85 19.13
C VAL A 63 -0.36 -4.35 19.06
N THR A 64 -1.65 -4.72 19.14
CA THR A 64 -2.10 -6.13 19.14
C THR A 64 -2.40 -6.69 17.74
N LEU A 65 -2.25 -5.88 16.71
CA LEU A 65 -2.52 -6.27 15.33
C LEU A 65 -1.43 -7.19 14.78
N SER A 66 -1.84 -8.17 13.95
CA SER A 66 -0.93 -8.94 13.11
C SER A 66 -0.22 -8.04 12.09
N GLY A 67 0.79 -8.57 11.40
CA GLY A 67 1.50 -7.84 10.34
C GLY A 67 0.55 -7.35 9.23
N GLY A 68 -0.30 -8.23 8.73
CA GLY A 68 -1.29 -7.92 7.70
C GLY A 68 -2.37 -6.94 8.16
N GLU A 69 -2.94 -7.13 9.36
CA GLU A 69 -3.90 -6.19 9.96
C GLU A 69 -3.28 -4.79 10.12
N ARG A 70 -2.03 -4.74 10.55
CA ARG A 70 -1.28 -3.49 10.67
C ARG A 70 -1.09 -2.82 9.32
N ARG A 71 -0.70 -3.58 8.30
CA ARG A 71 -0.51 -3.05 6.94
C ARG A 71 -1.80 -2.52 6.35
N ARG A 72 -2.93 -3.20 6.56
CA ARG A 72 -4.26 -2.69 6.20
C ARG A 72 -4.58 -1.36 6.89
N LEU A 73 -4.32 -1.24 8.19
CA LEU A 73 -4.52 0.02 8.92
C LEU A 73 -3.66 1.16 8.36
N GLU A 74 -2.40 0.90 8.03
CA GLU A 74 -1.50 1.89 7.43
C GLU A 74 -2.01 2.40 6.08
N ILE A 75 -2.46 1.48 5.22
CA ILE A 75 -3.08 1.82 3.94
C ILE A 75 -4.36 2.63 4.17
N THR A 76 -5.22 2.22 5.12
CA THR A 76 -6.44 2.96 5.49
C THR A 76 -6.14 4.41 5.88
N ARG A 77 -5.08 4.62 6.66
CA ARG A 77 -4.65 5.97 7.05
C ARG A 77 -4.20 6.80 5.86
N ALA A 78 -3.50 6.20 4.90
CA ALA A 78 -3.11 6.88 3.68
C ALA A 78 -4.34 7.26 2.82
N LEU A 79 -5.36 6.38 2.78
CA LEU A 79 -6.62 6.61 2.05
C LEU A 79 -7.52 7.66 2.70
N ALA A 80 -7.39 7.92 3.98
CA ALA A 80 -8.23 8.88 4.71
C ALA A 80 -8.20 10.30 4.09
N THR A 81 -7.15 10.65 3.36
CA THR A 81 -7.01 11.93 2.64
C THR A 81 -7.60 11.93 1.23
N ASN A 82 -8.28 10.86 0.81
CA ASN A 82 -8.81 10.66 -0.55
C ASN A 82 -7.76 10.91 -1.65
N PRO A 83 -6.63 10.17 -1.65
CA PRO A 83 -5.58 10.39 -2.63
C PRO A 83 -6.03 9.92 -4.02
N THR A 84 -5.56 10.60 -5.06
CA THR A 84 -5.66 10.16 -6.46
C THR A 84 -4.44 9.34 -6.89
N PHE A 85 -3.35 9.46 -6.13
CA PHE A 85 -2.10 8.73 -6.35
C PHE A 85 -1.57 8.20 -5.01
N LEU A 86 -1.18 6.92 -4.98
CA LEU A 86 -0.67 6.26 -3.79
C LEU A 86 0.74 5.70 -4.05
N LEU A 87 1.71 6.12 -3.24
CA LEU A 87 3.05 5.57 -3.23
C LEU A 87 3.17 4.56 -2.09
N LEU A 88 3.48 3.32 -2.41
CA LEU A 88 3.66 2.21 -1.47
C LEU A 88 5.13 1.79 -1.47
N ASP A 89 5.78 1.99 -0.34
CA ASP A 89 7.19 1.65 -0.17
C ASP A 89 7.31 0.33 0.58
N GLU A 90 7.80 -0.70 -0.09
CA GLU A 90 7.90 -2.08 0.36
C GLU A 90 6.64 -2.60 1.08
N PRO A 91 5.45 -2.60 0.41
CA PRO A 91 4.19 -2.95 1.06
C PRO A 91 4.13 -4.39 1.57
N PHE A 92 4.99 -5.28 1.08
CA PHE A 92 5.03 -6.69 1.45
C PHE A 92 6.10 -7.03 2.49
N ALA A 93 6.92 -6.05 2.91
CA ALA A 93 7.98 -6.27 3.88
C ALA A 93 7.41 -6.64 5.26
N ASN A 94 7.99 -7.69 5.88
CA ASN A 94 7.60 -8.20 7.20
C ASN A 94 6.12 -8.62 7.32
N VAL A 95 5.52 -9.05 6.21
CA VAL A 95 4.15 -9.56 6.12
C VAL A 95 4.21 -11.06 5.81
N ASP A 96 3.40 -11.86 6.49
CA ASP A 96 3.31 -13.31 6.22
C ASP A 96 2.66 -13.59 4.84
N PRO A 97 2.93 -14.75 4.22
CA PRO A 97 2.48 -15.04 2.85
C PRO A 97 0.95 -14.96 2.65
N ILE A 98 0.15 -15.30 3.68
CA ILE A 98 -1.32 -15.22 3.60
C ILE A 98 -1.73 -13.75 3.56
N SER A 99 -1.19 -12.95 4.46
CA SER A 99 -1.46 -11.52 4.53
C SER A 99 -0.93 -10.75 3.32
N VAL A 100 0.13 -11.22 2.65
CA VAL A 100 0.59 -10.67 1.37
C VAL A 100 -0.51 -10.74 0.31
N GLN A 101 -1.24 -11.85 0.21
CA GLN A 101 -2.35 -11.98 -0.74
C GLN A 101 -3.47 -10.99 -0.43
N GLU A 102 -3.84 -10.82 0.85
CA GLU A 102 -4.84 -9.82 1.26
C GLU A 102 -4.41 -8.38 0.87
N VAL A 103 -3.14 -8.04 1.07
CA VAL A 103 -2.60 -6.72 0.66
C VAL A 103 -2.63 -6.55 -0.86
N LYS A 104 -2.32 -7.59 -1.63
CA LYS A 104 -2.42 -7.57 -3.10
C LYS A 104 -3.85 -7.34 -3.58
N GLU A 105 -4.82 -8.05 -3.00
CA GLU A 105 -6.24 -7.88 -3.33
C GLU A 105 -6.69 -6.45 -3.04
N LEU A 106 -6.27 -5.90 -1.91
CA LEU A 106 -6.52 -4.51 -1.56
C LEU A 106 -5.92 -3.53 -2.59
N ILE A 107 -4.67 -3.73 -3.00
CA ILE A 107 -4.02 -2.90 -4.03
C ILE A 107 -4.79 -2.96 -5.35
N ARG A 108 -5.23 -4.15 -5.78
CA ARG A 108 -6.07 -4.31 -6.99
C ARG A 108 -7.41 -3.57 -6.85
N LEU A 109 -8.07 -3.70 -5.70
CA LEU A 109 -9.31 -2.98 -5.43
C LEU A 109 -9.13 -1.46 -5.52
N LEU A 110 -8.07 -0.91 -4.93
CA LEU A 110 -7.79 0.52 -4.98
C LEU A 110 -7.49 0.99 -6.41
N SER A 111 -6.74 0.20 -7.17
CA SER A 111 -6.47 0.47 -8.58
C SER A 111 -7.76 0.47 -9.42
N SER A 112 -8.67 -0.49 -9.19
CA SER A 112 -9.96 -0.57 -9.89
C SER A 112 -10.88 0.62 -9.57
N LYS A 113 -10.70 1.28 -8.43
CA LYS A 113 -11.38 2.53 -8.04
C LYS A 113 -10.74 3.79 -8.65
N GLY A 114 -9.76 3.65 -9.54
CA GLY A 114 -9.11 4.75 -10.23
C GLY A 114 -7.97 5.41 -9.48
N ILE A 115 -7.49 4.84 -8.38
CA ILE A 115 -6.28 5.32 -7.69
C ILE A 115 -5.06 4.83 -8.47
N SER A 116 -4.22 5.76 -8.92
CA SER A 116 -2.92 5.42 -9.50
C SER A 116 -1.96 4.97 -8.41
N ILE A 117 -1.31 3.81 -8.58
CA ILE A 117 -0.44 3.24 -7.54
C ILE A 117 0.97 3.03 -8.08
N LEU A 118 1.96 3.55 -7.36
CA LEU A 118 3.37 3.26 -7.55
C LEU A 118 3.86 2.44 -6.37
N ILE A 119 4.48 1.29 -6.67
CA ILE A 119 4.99 0.36 -5.65
C ILE A 119 6.49 0.22 -5.85
N THR A 120 7.25 0.32 -4.75
CA THR A 120 8.65 -0.12 -4.68
C THR A 120 8.71 -1.37 -3.82
N ASP A 121 9.41 -2.40 -4.27
CA ASP A 121 9.66 -3.62 -3.48
C ASP A 121 10.84 -4.37 -4.10
N HIS A 122 11.54 -5.14 -3.29
CA HIS A 122 12.63 -5.99 -3.73
C HIS A 122 12.15 -7.40 -4.14
N ASN A 123 10.90 -7.78 -3.82
CA ASN A 123 10.31 -9.05 -4.20
C ASN A 123 9.63 -8.94 -5.58
N ALA A 124 10.42 -9.17 -6.64
CA ALA A 124 9.95 -9.07 -8.01
C ALA A 124 8.74 -9.98 -8.31
N ARG A 125 8.66 -11.19 -7.68
CA ARG A 125 7.55 -12.12 -7.88
C ARG A 125 6.23 -11.51 -7.41
N GLU A 126 6.21 -10.92 -6.22
CA GLU A 126 5.01 -10.30 -5.67
C GLU A 126 4.58 -9.09 -6.50
N ILE A 127 5.54 -8.24 -6.90
CA ILE A 127 5.29 -7.07 -7.74
C ILE A 127 4.73 -7.47 -9.10
N PHE A 128 5.39 -8.37 -9.81
CA PHE A 128 5.00 -8.75 -11.17
C PHE A 128 3.60 -9.38 -11.25
N SER A 129 3.12 -9.96 -10.14
CA SER A 129 1.79 -10.55 -10.07
C SER A 129 0.64 -9.53 -10.02
N ILE A 130 0.92 -8.24 -9.78
CA ILE A 130 -0.12 -7.21 -9.55
C ILE A 130 0.04 -5.94 -10.37
N VAL A 131 1.20 -5.69 -10.99
CA VAL A 131 1.45 -4.45 -11.71
C VAL A 131 1.23 -4.59 -13.20
N HIS A 132 0.86 -3.49 -13.87
CA HIS A 132 0.73 -3.43 -15.33
C HIS A 132 2.06 -3.08 -16.00
N ARG A 133 2.94 -2.35 -15.30
CA ARG A 133 4.23 -1.89 -15.79
C ARG A 133 5.26 -1.83 -14.67
N SER A 134 6.49 -2.18 -14.97
CA SER A 134 7.60 -2.14 -14.02
C SER A 134 8.80 -1.40 -14.59
N TYR A 135 9.61 -0.88 -13.67
CA TYR A 135 10.87 -0.21 -13.95
C TYR A 135 11.95 -0.87 -13.09
N ILE A 136 13.01 -1.36 -13.70
CA ILE A 136 14.20 -1.80 -12.99
C ILE A 136 15.14 -0.61 -12.88
N VAL A 137 15.44 -0.21 -11.63
CA VAL A 137 16.32 0.92 -11.33
C VAL A 137 17.64 0.40 -10.77
N ARG A 138 18.76 0.87 -11.32
CA ARG A 138 20.09 0.55 -10.84
C ARG A 138 20.96 1.82 -10.87
N GLU A 139 21.68 2.07 -9.77
CA GLU A 139 22.60 3.22 -9.65
C GLU A 139 21.93 4.57 -9.99
N GLY A 140 20.67 4.74 -9.57
CA GLY A 140 19.89 5.96 -9.80
C GLY A 140 19.37 6.14 -11.23
N LYS A 141 19.51 5.13 -12.12
CA LYS A 141 19.03 5.18 -13.50
C LYS A 141 18.03 4.05 -13.77
N VAL A 142 17.04 4.34 -14.64
CA VAL A 142 16.16 3.30 -15.15
C VAL A 142 16.94 2.45 -16.15
N LEU A 143 17.21 1.20 -15.78
CA LEU A 143 17.91 0.24 -16.62
C LEU A 143 16.98 -0.33 -17.69
N LEU A 144 15.78 -0.75 -17.27
CA LEU A 144 14.76 -1.36 -18.14
C LEU A 144 13.37 -0.92 -17.69
N SER A 145 12.42 -0.89 -18.61
CA SER A 145 11.00 -0.69 -18.31
C SER A 145 10.14 -1.48 -19.28
N GLY A 146 9.02 -2.02 -18.80
CA GLY A 146 8.09 -2.80 -19.63
C GLY A 146 7.00 -3.44 -18.79
N THR A 147 6.20 -4.28 -19.43
CA THR A 147 5.27 -5.16 -18.69
C THR A 147 6.07 -6.23 -17.92
N PRO A 148 5.47 -6.88 -16.91
CA PRO A 148 6.11 -8.03 -16.26
C PRO A 148 6.61 -9.08 -17.24
N LYS A 149 5.83 -9.36 -18.28
CA LYS A 149 6.20 -10.33 -19.33
C LYS A 149 7.45 -9.89 -20.09
N ASP A 150 7.50 -8.63 -20.55
CA ASP A 150 8.67 -8.09 -21.26
C ASP A 150 9.95 -8.19 -20.42
N LEU A 151 9.83 -7.92 -19.11
CA LEU A 151 10.98 -7.99 -18.20
C LEU A 151 11.40 -9.43 -17.90
N MET A 152 10.48 -10.37 -17.80
CA MET A 152 10.79 -11.80 -17.63
C MET A 152 11.48 -12.41 -18.85
N GLU A 153 11.15 -11.94 -20.05
CA GLU A 153 11.78 -12.38 -21.31
C GLU A 153 13.12 -11.68 -21.58
N SER A 154 13.42 -10.58 -20.87
CA SER A 154 14.66 -9.82 -21.05
C SER A 154 15.86 -10.54 -20.46
N GLU A 155 16.85 -10.87 -21.29
CA GLU A 155 18.14 -11.44 -20.85
C GLU A 155 18.85 -10.52 -19.84
N THR A 156 18.82 -9.21 -20.08
CA THR A 156 19.41 -8.22 -19.19
C THR A 156 18.74 -8.20 -17.81
N ALA A 157 17.39 -8.28 -17.77
CA ALA A 157 16.66 -8.34 -16.49
C ALA A 157 16.97 -9.62 -15.73
N ARG A 158 17.03 -10.78 -16.40
CA ARG A 158 17.39 -12.07 -15.79
C ARG A 158 18.80 -12.05 -15.22
N LYS A 159 19.76 -11.61 -16.00
CA LYS A 159 21.19 -11.61 -15.62
C LYS A 159 21.50 -10.66 -14.44
N HIS A 160 20.82 -9.51 -14.35
CA HIS A 160 21.20 -8.45 -13.42
C HIS A 160 20.25 -8.27 -12.22
N TYR A 161 19.03 -8.84 -12.29
CA TYR A 161 18.02 -8.60 -11.24
C TYR A 161 17.17 -9.82 -10.87
N LEU A 162 16.61 -10.53 -11.86
CA LEU A 162 15.64 -11.59 -11.59
C LEU A 162 16.31 -12.94 -11.25
N GLY A 163 17.48 -13.21 -11.84
CA GLY A 163 18.09 -14.54 -11.85
C GLY A 163 17.61 -15.39 -13.05
N GLU A 164 18.47 -16.30 -13.51
CA GLU A 164 18.20 -17.09 -14.72
C GLU A 164 16.95 -17.98 -14.60
N ASN A 165 16.69 -18.52 -13.41
CA ASN A 165 15.58 -19.44 -13.13
C ASN A 165 14.30 -18.74 -12.63
N PHE A 166 14.18 -17.41 -12.79
CA PHE A 166 13.01 -16.68 -12.32
C PHE A 166 11.76 -17.08 -13.09
N CYS A 167 10.69 -17.44 -12.36
CA CYS A 167 9.33 -17.69 -12.84
C CYS A 167 8.31 -17.17 -11.83
N LEU A 168 7.11 -16.80 -12.31
CA LEU A 168 5.96 -16.40 -11.48
C LEU A 168 5.25 -17.61 -10.90
#